data_c006c8324d8027c3309a795e505b9fd1
#
_entry.id   c006c8324d8027c3309a795e505b9fd1
#
_cell.length_a   1.000
_cell.length_b   1.000
_cell.length_c   1.000
_cell.angle_alpha   90.00
_cell.angle_beta   90.00
_cell.angle_gamma   90.00
#
_symmetry.space_group_name_H-M   'P 1'
#
loop_
_entity.id
_entity.type
_entity.pdbx_description
1 polymer ?
#
loop_
_entity_poly.entity_id
_entity_poly.type
_entity_poly.pdbx_seq_one_letter_code
_entity_poly.pdbx_strand_id
1 'polypeptide(L)'
;KLCDISKEYGIENTFIHCFMDGRDTDPKSGKGFIEQLTAHCRKSAGKIASIVGRFYAMDRDKRWERVKVAYDLLVNGEGKVASDMVQAMQESYDEGVTDEFIKPIVNADCDGTIKEGDVVIFFNYRNDRAKELTIVLTQQDMPEQGMHTIPNLQYYCMTPYDASFKGVHILFDKDCLLYTSPSPRDKRQSR
;
A
#
# COMPACT_ATOMS: atom_id res chain seq x y z
N LYS A 1 10.29 -7.43 -8.88
CA LYS A 1 11.07 -6.49 -9.72
C LYS A 1 11.57 -5.29 -8.91
N LEU A 2 10.71 -4.48 -8.23
CA LEU A 2 11.21 -3.34 -7.44
C LEU A 2 12.25 -3.74 -6.40
N CYS A 3 12.00 -4.80 -5.63
CA CYS A 3 12.97 -5.33 -4.66
C CYS A 3 14.27 -5.83 -5.31
N ASP A 4 14.20 -6.37 -6.53
CA ASP A 4 15.39 -6.79 -7.27
C ASP A 4 16.20 -5.58 -7.73
N ILE A 5 15.51 -4.56 -8.25
CA ILE A 5 16.12 -3.28 -8.63
C ILE A 5 16.75 -2.62 -7.40
N SER A 6 16.04 -2.58 -6.26
CA SER A 6 16.60 -2.04 -5.01
C SER A 6 17.91 -2.73 -4.63
N LYS A 7 17.96 -4.06 -4.75
CA LYS A 7 19.18 -4.84 -4.50
C LYS A 7 20.29 -4.49 -5.51
N GLU A 8 19.94 -4.38 -6.78
CA GLU A 8 20.87 -4.07 -7.87
C GLU A 8 21.52 -2.69 -7.70
N TYR A 9 20.75 -1.72 -7.18
CA TYR A 9 21.22 -0.37 -6.86
C TYR A 9 21.77 -0.20 -5.44
N GLY A 10 21.89 -1.26 -4.67
CA GLY A 10 22.44 -1.21 -3.31
C GLY A 10 21.56 -0.51 -2.28
N ILE A 11 20.25 -0.46 -2.52
CA ILE A 11 19.27 0.11 -1.56
C ILE A 11 18.97 -0.95 -0.50
N GLU A 12 19.51 -0.77 0.71
CA GLU A 12 19.39 -1.75 1.79
C GLU A 12 18.05 -1.68 2.52
N ASN A 13 17.47 -0.48 2.64
CA ASN A 13 16.24 -0.22 3.38
C ASN A 13 15.04 -0.12 2.42
N THR A 14 14.55 -1.27 1.99
CA THR A 14 13.34 -1.38 1.16
C THR A 14 12.26 -2.10 1.95
N PHE A 15 11.26 -1.36 2.40
CA PHE A 15 10.16 -1.86 3.20
C PHE A 15 8.89 -2.03 2.37
N ILE A 16 8.11 -3.05 2.65
CA ILE A 16 6.87 -3.36 1.95
C ILE A 16 5.73 -3.37 2.96
N HIS A 17 4.75 -2.51 2.75
CA HIS A 17 3.49 -2.49 3.48
C HIS A 17 2.42 -3.18 2.64
N CYS A 18 1.89 -4.29 3.12
CA CYS A 18 0.97 -5.14 2.37
C CYS A 18 -0.48 -4.79 2.71
N PHE A 19 -1.24 -4.34 1.72
CA PHE A 19 -2.69 -4.12 1.84
C PHE A 19 -3.43 -5.33 1.28
N MET A 20 -4.11 -6.06 2.17
CA MET A 20 -4.79 -7.31 1.81
C MET A 20 -6.15 -7.03 1.19
N ASP A 21 -6.51 -7.78 0.15
CA ASP A 21 -7.74 -7.57 -0.61
C ASP A 21 -8.93 -8.37 -0.06
N GLY A 22 -9.02 -9.64 -0.36
CA GLY A 22 -10.09 -10.54 0.11
C GLY A 22 -11.50 -10.21 -0.37
N ARG A 23 -11.65 -9.26 -1.31
CA ARG A 23 -12.92 -8.85 -1.89
C ARG A 23 -12.98 -9.08 -3.40
N ASP A 24 -11.94 -8.68 -4.11
CA ASP A 24 -11.77 -8.94 -5.55
C ASP A 24 -10.95 -10.22 -5.77
N THR A 25 -10.41 -10.80 -4.68
CA THR A 25 -9.72 -12.09 -4.59
C THR A 25 -10.38 -12.97 -3.52
N ASP A 26 -10.02 -14.25 -3.46
CA ASP A 26 -10.51 -15.17 -2.42
C ASP A 26 -10.19 -14.61 -1.02
N PRO A 27 -11.14 -14.63 -0.07
CA PRO A 27 -11.01 -14.03 1.26
C PRO A 27 -9.84 -14.53 2.13
N LYS A 28 -9.23 -15.64 1.77
CA LYS A 28 -8.09 -16.24 2.49
C LYS A 28 -6.88 -16.53 1.59
N SER A 29 -6.82 -15.91 0.41
CA SER A 29 -5.70 -16.08 -0.53
C SER A 29 -4.45 -15.28 -0.13
N GLY A 30 -4.60 -14.27 0.69
CA GLY A 30 -3.54 -13.33 1.08
C GLY A 30 -2.35 -14.01 1.73
N LYS A 31 -2.57 -15.02 2.57
CA LYS A 31 -1.47 -15.79 3.19
C LYS A 31 -0.52 -16.35 2.15
N GLY A 32 -1.04 -16.96 1.08
CA GLY A 32 -0.22 -17.52 -0.01
C GLY A 32 0.60 -16.44 -0.74
N PHE A 33 0.06 -15.22 -0.89
CA PHE A 33 0.82 -14.11 -1.45
C PHE A 33 1.92 -13.61 -0.50
N ILE A 34 1.66 -13.56 0.80
CA ILE A 34 2.68 -13.21 1.80
C ILE A 34 3.80 -14.26 1.85
N GLU A 35 3.49 -15.55 1.74
CA GLU A 35 4.48 -16.63 1.63
C GLU A 35 5.40 -16.45 0.41
N GLN A 36 4.81 -16.21 -0.76
CA GLN A 36 5.56 -15.97 -2.00
C GLN A 36 6.43 -14.71 -1.90
N LEU A 37 5.88 -13.62 -1.36
CA LEU A 37 6.60 -12.37 -1.16
C LEU A 37 7.76 -12.54 -0.17
N THR A 38 7.54 -13.21 0.94
CA THR A 38 8.59 -13.53 1.93
C THR A 38 9.73 -14.33 1.30
N ALA A 39 9.39 -15.36 0.51
CA ALA A 39 10.38 -16.15 -0.20
C ALA A 39 11.16 -15.33 -1.23
N HIS A 40 10.52 -14.36 -1.89
CA HIS A 40 11.19 -13.44 -2.81
C HIS A 40 12.08 -12.44 -2.07
N CYS A 41 11.62 -11.87 -0.97
CA CYS A 41 12.38 -10.92 -0.14
C CYS A 41 13.68 -11.52 0.38
N ARG A 42 13.72 -12.81 0.70
CA ARG A 42 14.96 -13.51 1.10
C ARG A 42 16.06 -13.49 0.03
N LYS A 43 15.69 -13.29 -1.23
CA LYS A 43 16.61 -13.26 -2.39
C LYS A 43 16.89 -11.84 -2.89
N SER A 44 16.09 -10.87 -2.45
CA SER A 44 16.15 -9.46 -2.87
C SER A 44 16.43 -8.53 -1.68
N ALA A 45 16.25 -7.22 -1.84
CA ALA A 45 16.44 -6.24 -0.75
C ALA A 45 15.19 -5.97 0.08
N GLY A 46 14.01 -6.46 -0.34
CA GLY A 46 12.74 -6.13 0.30
C GLY A 46 12.55 -6.80 1.66
N LYS A 47 11.86 -6.09 2.57
CA LYS A 47 11.40 -6.61 3.87
C LYS A 47 9.92 -6.28 4.01
N ILE A 48 9.09 -7.26 4.39
CA ILE A 48 7.68 -7.00 4.72
C ILE A 48 7.65 -6.32 6.08
N ALA A 49 7.27 -5.05 6.11
CA ALA A 49 7.23 -4.25 7.34
C ALA A 49 5.88 -4.35 8.04
N SER A 50 4.79 -4.41 7.28
CA SER A 50 3.45 -4.49 7.87
C SER A 50 2.43 -5.13 6.94
N ILE A 51 1.32 -5.58 7.55
CA ILE A 51 0.14 -6.10 6.85
C ILE A 51 -1.11 -5.44 7.44
N VAL A 52 -2.07 -5.09 6.58
CA VAL A 52 -3.38 -4.58 6.99
C VAL A 52 -4.42 -4.85 5.91
N GLY A 53 -5.66 -5.08 6.29
CA GLY A 53 -6.77 -5.28 5.35
C GLY A 53 -7.19 -3.99 4.64
N ARG A 54 -7.70 -4.14 3.41
CA ARG A 54 -8.19 -3.02 2.60
C ARG A 54 -9.33 -2.21 3.26
N PHE A 55 -10.05 -2.81 4.19
CA PHE A 55 -11.08 -2.13 4.96
C PHE A 55 -10.57 -0.87 5.66
N TYR A 56 -9.31 -0.90 6.10
CA TYR A 56 -8.63 0.21 6.75
C TYR A 56 -7.80 1.04 5.76
N ALA A 57 -6.96 0.38 4.96
CA ALA A 57 -5.95 1.05 4.13
C ALA A 57 -6.50 1.58 2.79
N MET A 58 -7.67 1.15 2.38
CA MET A 58 -8.22 1.43 1.06
C MET A 58 -9.67 1.93 1.15
N ASP A 59 -9.98 2.76 2.15
CA ASP A 59 -11.26 3.46 2.24
C ASP A 59 -11.39 4.48 1.09
N ARG A 60 -12.64 4.80 0.72
CA ARG A 60 -12.97 5.81 -0.30
C ARG A 60 -14.21 6.62 0.05
N ASP A 61 -14.74 6.39 1.25
CA ASP A 61 -16.00 6.95 1.72
C ASP A 61 -15.79 7.98 2.83
N LYS A 62 -14.52 8.49 2.96
CA LYS A 62 -14.07 9.47 3.96
C LYS A 62 -14.31 9.02 5.40
N ARG A 63 -14.14 7.73 5.64
CA ARG A 63 -14.20 7.17 6.99
C ARG A 63 -12.83 7.27 7.64
N TRP A 64 -12.52 8.50 8.07
CA TRP A 64 -11.18 8.84 8.59
C TRP A 64 -10.76 8.00 9.78
N GLU A 65 -11.71 7.48 10.57
CA GLU A 65 -11.45 6.53 11.65
C GLU A 65 -10.82 5.22 11.16
N ARG A 66 -11.12 4.78 9.94
CA ARG A 66 -10.49 3.59 9.33
C ARG A 66 -9.13 3.93 8.74
N VAL A 67 -9.07 5.06 8.03
CA VAL A 67 -7.82 5.57 7.45
C VAL A 67 -6.79 5.80 8.55
N LYS A 68 -7.22 6.31 9.72
CA LYS A 68 -6.37 6.50 10.90
C LYS A 68 -5.69 5.20 11.34
N VAL A 69 -6.38 4.08 11.35
CA VAL A 69 -5.80 2.77 11.71
C VAL A 69 -4.66 2.40 10.77
N ALA A 70 -4.84 2.61 9.47
CA ALA A 70 -3.77 2.37 8.49
C ALA A 70 -2.65 3.40 8.58
N TYR A 71 -2.98 4.67 8.83
CA TYR A 71 -2.00 5.72 9.05
C TYR A 71 -1.11 5.44 10.25
N ASP A 72 -1.69 5.07 11.40
CA ASP A 72 -0.94 4.74 12.62
C ASP A 72 -0.02 3.54 12.42
N LEU A 73 -0.47 2.55 11.65
CA LEU A 73 0.39 1.43 11.26
C LEU A 73 1.60 1.91 10.46
N LEU A 74 1.38 2.76 9.47
CA LEU A 74 2.43 3.19 8.53
C LEU A 74 3.40 4.19 9.15
N VAL A 75 2.92 5.08 10.01
CA VAL A 75 3.69 6.21 10.54
C VAL A 75 4.17 5.95 11.97
N ASN A 76 3.31 5.38 12.81
CA ASN A 76 3.59 5.17 14.23
C ASN A 76 4.00 3.72 14.54
N GLY A 77 3.86 2.79 13.59
CA GLY A 77 4.16 1.37 13.80
C GLY A 77 3.17 0.70 14.76
N GLU A 78 1.92 1.18 14.81
CA GLU A 78 0.90 0.64 15.70
C GLU A 78 0.23 -0.60 15.11
N GLY A 79 0.31 -1.73 15.82
CA GLY A 79 -0.31 -2.97 15.40
C GLY A 79 0.13 -4.17 16.24
N LYS A 80 -0.43 -5.33 15.93
CA LYS A 80 0.01 -6.60 16.53
C LYS A 80 1.43 -6.91 16.05
N VAL A 81 2.38 -7.01 16.96
CA VAL A 81 3.77 -7.31 16.63
C VAL A 81 3.93 -8.81 16.36
N ALA A 82 4.55 -9.17 15.25
CA ALA A 82 4.83 -10.55 14.86
C ALA A 82 6.18 -10.66 14.15
N SER A 83 6.94 -11.72 14.45
CA SER A 83 8.19 -12.03 13.73
C SER A 83 7.92 -12.87 12.48
N ASP A 84 6.87 -13.69 12.49
CA ASP A 84 6.44 -14.46 11.32
C ASP A 84 5.12 -13.89 10.77
N MET A 85 5.23 -13.17 9.66
CA MET A 85 4.09 -12.51 9.02
C MET A 85 3.11 -13.52 8.40
N VAL A 86 3.60 -14.70 7.99
CA VAL A 86 2.74 -15.78 7.44
C VAL A 86 1.93 -16.41 8.56
N GLN A 87 2.58 -16.69 9.70
CA GLN A 87 1.91 -17.23 10.87
C GLN A 87 0.87 -16.25 11.43
N ALA A 88 1.19 -14.96 11.46
CA ALA A 88 0.25 -13.91 11.91
C ALA A 88 -1.01 -13.83 11.02
N MET A 89 -0.87 -14.06 9.71
CA MET A 89 -2.00 -14.18 8.79
C MET A 89 -2.86 -15.41 9.14
N GLN A 90 -2.24 -16.57 9.43
CA GLN A 90 -2.97 -17.77 9.81
C GLN A 90 -3.75 -17.56 11.11
N GLU A 91 -3.13 -16.94 12.11
CA GLU A 91 -3.80 -16.61 13.38
C GLU A 91 -5.04 -15.74 13.16
N SER A 92 -4.96 -14.75 12.26
CA SER A 92 -6.12 -13.93 11.89
C SER A 92 -7.25 -14.77 11.28
N TYR A 93 -6.91 -15.73 10.42
CA TYR A 93 -7.91 -16.64 9.83
C TYR A 93 -8.53 -17.59 10.86
N ASP A 94 -7.75 -18.04 11.84
CA ASP A 94 -8.23 -18.91 12.91
C ASP A 94 -9.18 -18.16 13.86
N GLU A 95 -8.98 -16.84 14.00
CA GLU A 95 -9.90 -15.92 14.67
C GLU A 95 -11.15 -15.56 13.83
N GLY A 96 -11.26 -16.08 12.61
CA GLY A 96 -12.37 -15.81 11.68
C GLY A 96 -12.25 -14.50 10.93
N VAL A 97 -11.11 -13.82 10.99
CA VAL A 97 -10.84 -12.56 10.28
C VAL A 97 -10.26 -12.89 8.90
N THR A 98 -10.92 -12.43 7.85
CA THR A 98 -10.48 -12.61 6.46
C THR A 98 -9.60 -11.45 5.99
N ASP A 99 -8.96 -11.60 4.83
CA ASP A 99 -8.00 -10.64 4.26
C ASP A 99 -8.51 -9.20 4.27
N GLU A 100 -9.77 -8.96 3.88
CA GLU A 100 -10.35 -7.61 3.84
C GLU A 100 -10.28 -6.89 5.20
N PHE A 101 -10.45 -7.63 6.29
CA PHE A 101 -10.62 -7.09 7.64
C PHE A 101 -9.40 -7.32 8.56
N ILE A 102 -8.28 -7.80 8.02
CA ILE A 102 -7.07 -8.01 8.82
C ILE A 102 -6.69 -6.72 9.53
N LYS A 103 -6.59 -6.81 10.85
CA LYS A 103 -6.12 -5.73 11.70
C LYS A 103 -4.62 -5.48 11.46
N PRO A 104 -4.12 -4.28 11.78
CA PRO A 104 -2.71 -3.96 11.62
C PRO A 104 -1.77 -4.99 12.25
N ILE A 105 -0.82 -5.49 11.47
CA ILE A 105 0.26 -6.39 11.91
C ILE A 105 1.59 -5.73 11.56
N VAL A 106 2.49 -5.62 12.51
CA VAL A 106 3.83 -5.02 12.38
C VAL A 106 4.87 -6.11 12.49
N ASN A 107 5.87 -6.07 11.62
CA ASN A 107 7.00 -6.99 11.70
C ASN A 107 7.95 -6.58 12.82
N ALA A 108 8.24 -7.52 13.73
CA ALA A 108 9.16 -7.31 14.85
C ALA A 108 10.62 -7.13 14.41
N ASP A 109 10.99 -7.63 13.23
CA ASP A 109 12.39 -7.72 12.78
C ASP A 109 12.84 -6.49 11.98
N CYS A 110 11.96 -5.52 11.72
CA CYS A 110 12.32 -4.29 11.02
C CYS A 110 11.41 -3.12 11.41
N ASP A 111 12.01 -1.92 11.48
CA ASP A 111 11.27 -0.66 11.58
C ASP A 111 11.08 -0.10 10.17
N GLY A 112 9.89 -0.30 9.61
CA GLY A 112 9.50 0.22 8.31
C GLY A 112 8.58 1.43 8.40
N THR A 113 8.50 2.11 9.56
CA THR A 113 7.67 3.32 9.70
C THR A 113 8.13 4.42 8.74
N ILE A 114 7.15 5.08 8.14
CA ILE A 114 7.40 6.17 7.18
C ILE A 114 7.85 7.41 7.95
N LYS A 115 9.00 7.98 7.57
CA LYS A 115 9.63 9.13 8.22
C LYS A 115 9.86 10.26 7.22
N GLU A 116 10.16 11.43 7.76
CA GLU A 116 10.57 12.59 6.97
C GLU A 116 11.75 12.23 6.04
N GLY A 117 11.65 12.65 4.79
CA GLY A 117 12.67 12.41 3.77
C GLY A 117 12.64 11.04 3.10
N ASP A 118 11.74 10.14 3.52
CA ASP A 118 11.60 8.84 2.91
C ASP A 118 11.04 8.92 1.48
N VAL A 119 11.33 7.87 0.70
CA VAL A 119 10.74 7.64 -0.60
C VAL A 119 9.61 6.63 -0.48
N VAL A 120 8.40 7.02 -0.85
CA VAL A 120 7.22 6.17 -0.82
C VAL A 120 6.72 5.93 -2.24
N ILE A 121 6.55 4.69 -2.63
CA ILE A 121 5.87 4.29 -3.87
C ILE A 121 4.54 3.67 -3.50
N PHE A 122 3.43 4.37 -3.80
CA PHE A 122 2.11 3.82 -3.61
C PHE A 122 1.71 2.99 -4.85
N PHE A 123 1.77 1.68 -4.72
CA PHE A 123 1.78 0.74 -5.84
C PHE A 123 0.39 0.45 -6.47
N ASN A 124 -0.65 1.14 -6.03
CA ASN A 124 -2.00 0.95 -6.53
C ASN A 124 -2.24 1.70 -7.85
N TYR A 125 -2.67 0.98 -8.88
CA TYR A 125 -3.03 1.57 -10.18
C TYR A 125 -4.36 2.33 -10.13
N ARG A 126 -5.36 1.78 -9.43
CA ARG A 126 -6.65 2.45 -9.25
C ARG A 126 -6.52 3.60 -8.27
N ASN A 127 -7.09 4.73 -8.67
CA ASN A 127 -6.98 5.98 -7.92
C ASN A 127 -7.96 6.11 -6.75
N ASP A 128 -9.18 5.55 -6.89
CA ASP A 128 -10.30 5.79 -5.97
C ASP A 128 -9.98 5.41 -4.52
N ARG A 129 -9.26 4.32 -4.30
CA ARG A 129 -8.93 3.80 -2.97
C ARG A 129 -7.54 4.19 -2.45
N ALA A 130 -6.73 4.82 -3.28
CA ALA A 130 -5.42 5.32 -2.90
C ALA A 130 -5.44 6.78 -2.41
N LYS A 131 -6.53 7.50 -2.67
CA LYS A 131 -6.63 8.94 -2.40
C LYS A 131 -6.50 9.29 -0.93
N GLU A 132 -7.24 8.63 -0.06
CA GLU A 132 -7.39 9.06 1.34
C GLU A 132 -6.09 8.92 2.12
N LEU A 133 -5.37 7.80 1.98
CA LEU A 133 -4.03 7.67 2.56
C LEU A 133 -3.04 8.68 1.96
N THR A 134 -3.12 8.94 0.65
CA THR A 134 -2.27 9.98 0.03
C THR A 134 -2.57 11.35 0.62
N ILE A 135 -3.85 11.69 0.86
CA ILE A 135 -4.24 12.97 1.46
C ILE A 135 -3.58 13.13 2.83
N VAL A 136 -3.74 12.17 3.72
CA VAL A 136 -3.25 12.30 5.12
C VAL A 136 -1.74 12.20 5.23
N LEU A 137 -1.06 11.57 4.27
CA LEU A 137 0.40 11.49 4.25
C LEU A 137 1.06 12.73 3.63
N THR A 138 0.39 13.41 2.67
CA THR A 138 1.06 14.42 1.83
C THR A 138 0.31 15.73 1.62
N GLN A 139 -1.02 15.79 1.75
CA GLN A 139 -1.81 16.94 1.31
C GLN A 139 -2.45 17.75 2.44
N GLN A 140 -2.97 17.09 3.46
CA GLN A 140 -3.77 17.75 4.47
C GLN A 140 -3.54 17.18 5.87
N ASP A 141 -3.18 18.05 6.81
CA ASP A 141 -3.18 17.73 8.23
C ASP A 141 -4.62 17.57 8.75
N MET A 142 -4.83 16.56 9.58
CA MET A 142 -6.09 16.31 10.28
C MET A 142 -5.82 16.14 11.79
N PRO A 143 -5.47 17.23 12.50
CA PRO A 143 -5.06 17.14 13.90
C PRO A 143 -6.16 16.62 14.82
N GLU A 144 -7.43 16.90 14.53
CA GLU A 144 -8.59 16.37 15.24
C GLU A 144 -8.71 14.82 15.13
N GLN A 145 -8.14 14.25 14.08
CA GLN A 145 -8.03 12.80 13.88
C GLN A 145 -6.66 12.26 14.30
N GLY A 146 -5.74 13.12 14.75
CA GLY A 146 -4.36 12.75 15.10
C GLY A 146 -3.52 12.31 13.91
N MET A 147 -3.79 12.85 12.71
CA MET A 147 -3.01 12.58 11.50
C MET A 147 -2.36 13.87 11.01
N HIS A 148 -1.08 13.77 10.64
CA HIS A 148 -0.29 14.88 10.13
C HIS A 148 0.44 14.46 8.85
N THR A 149 0.57 15.38 7.92
CA THR A 149 1.39 15.16 6.72
C THR A 149 2.85 15.00 7.10
N ILE A 150 3.57 14.18 6.36
CA ILE A 150 4.99 13.94 6.62
C ILE A 150 5.80 14.89 5.74
N PRO A 151 6.61 15.80 6.35
CA PRO A 151 7.38 16.77 5.60
C PRO A 151 8.47 16.07 4.75
N ASN A 152 8.81 16.70 3.62
CA ASN A 152 9.87 16.26 2.70
C ASN A 152 9.73 14.83 2.17
N LEU A 153 8.53 14.24 2.23
CA LEU A 153 8.26 12.90 1.72
C LEU A 153 8.34 12.90 0.19
N GLN A 154 9.17 12.03 -0.38
CA GLN A 154 9.24 11.81 -1.82
C GLN A 154 8.19 10.78 -2.22
N TYR A 155 6.98 11.25 -2.55
CA TYR A 155 5.81 10.40 -2.74
C TYR A 155 5.50 10.15 -4.21
N TYR A 156 5.48 8.88 -4.61
CA TYR A 156 5.23 8.44 -5.98
C TYR A 156 3.91 7.70 -6.08
N CYS A 157 3.00 8.22 -6.89
CA CYS A 157 1.75 7.58 -7.27
C CYS A 157 1.93 6.79 -8.56
N MET A 158 1.36 5.59 -8.64
CA MET A 158 1.40 4.81 -9.89
C MET A 158 0.69 5.54 -11.04
N THR A 159 -0.44 6.18 -10.74
CA THR A 159 -1.25 6.97 -11.69
C THR A 159 -1.68 8.28 -11.01
N PRO A 160 -2.22 9.27 -11.75
CA PRO A 160 -2.81 10.45 -11.14
C PRO A 160 -4.00 10.07 -10.26
N TYR A 161 -3.85 10.15 -8.94
CA TYR A 161 -4.92 9.83 -8.00
C TYR A 161 -5.92 10.96 -7.89
N ASP A 162 -5.46 12.19 -7.88
CA ASP A 162 -6.29 13.40 -7.94
C ASP A 162 -5.51 14.54 -8.62
N ALA A 163 -6.20 15.31 -9.47
CA ALA A 163 -5.57 16.44 -10.17
C ALA A 163 -5.20 17.61 -9.24
N SER A 164 -5.77 17.66 -8.04
CA SER A 164 -5.49 18.70 -7.04
C SER A 164 -4.25 18.42 -6.19
N PHE A 165 -3.72 17.19 -6.22
CA PHE A 165 -2.57 16.82 -5.37
C PHE A 165 -1.30 17.57 -5.79
N LYS A 166 -0.58 18.07 -4.79
CA LYS A 166 0.67 18.81 -4.98
C LYS A 166 1.84 18.05 -4.34
N GLY A 167 3.03 18.23 -4.90
CA GLY A 167 4.24 17.63 -4.33
C GLY A 167 4.33 16.11 -4.44
N VAL A 168 3.46 15.47 -5.23
CA VAL A 168 3.53 14.05 -5.55
C VAL A 168 4.05 13.83 -6.96
N HIS A 169 4.78 12.74 -7.16
CA HIS A 169 5.27 12.32 -8.47
C HIS A 169 4.34 11.26 -9.06
N ILE A 170 4.17 11.27 -10.38
CA ILE A 170 3.32 10.31 -11.10
C ILE A 170 4.22 9.45 -11.98
N LEU A 171 4.15 8.12 -11.81
CA LEU A 171 4.98 7.19 -12.57
C LEU A 171 4.40 6.91 -13.96
N PHE A 172 3.09 6.78 -14.07
CA PHE A 172 2.39 6.51 -15.32
C PHE A 172 1.25 7.49 -15.53
N ASP A 173 1.36 8.34 -16.54
CA ASP A 173 0.27 9.23 -16.93
C ASP A 173 -0.83 8.45 -17.65
N LYS A 174 -2.08 8.94 -17.56
CA LYS A 174 -3.24 8.32 -18.20
C LYS A 174 -3.11 8.25 -19.72
N ASP A 175 -2.39 9.18 -20.32
CA ASP A 175 -2.18 9.20 -21.76
C ASP A 175 -1.33 8.02 -22.27
N CYS A 176 -0.43 7.49 -21.45
CA CYS A 176 0.32 6.26 -21.75
C CYS A 176 -0.58 5.00 -21.80
N LEU A 177 -1.72 4.98 -21.10
CA LEU A 177 -2.62 3.83 -21.08
C LEU A 177 -3.56 3.79 -22.28
N LEU A 178 -3.83 4.92 -22.92
CA LEU A 178 -4.69 5.01 -24.12
C LEU A 178 -4.04 4.43 -25.38
N TYR A 179 -2.72 4.35 -25.45
CA TYR A 179 -2.00 3.88 -26.63
C TYR A 179 -1.71 2.37 -26.65
N THR A 180 -1.98 1.64 -25.58
CA THR A 180 -1.53 0.25 -25.46
C THR A 180 -2.53 -0.83 -25.88
N SER A 181 -3.81 -0.49 -26.11
CA SER A 181 -4.78 -1.43 -26.70
C SER A 181 -6.03 -0.68 -27.18
N PRO A 182 -6.30 -0.56 -28.48
CA PRO A 182 -7.60 -0.10 -28.95
C PRO A 182 -8.65 -1.12 -28.48
N SER A 183 -9.62 -0.62 -27.68
CA SER A 183 -10.73 -1.45 -27.25
C SER A 183 -11.45 -2.06 -28.45
N PRO A 184 -11.91 -3.31 -28.41
CA PRO A 184 -12.74 -3.88 -29.45
C PRO A 184 -14.00 -3.06 -29.74
N ARG A 185 -14.42 -2.17 -28.84
CA ARG A 185 -15.53 -1.22 -29.04
C ARG A 185 -15.17 -0.06 -29.97
N ASP A 186 -13.90 0.35 -30.02
CA ASP A 186 -13.47 1.50 -30.85
C ASP A 186 -13.48 1.15 -32.33
N LYS A 187 -13.41 -0.14 -32.69
CA LYS A 187 -13.54 -0.61 -34.08
C LYS A 187 -14.97 -0.56 -34.63
N ARG A 188 -16.00 -0.36 -33.80
CA ARG A 188 -17.42 -0.29 -34.23
C ARG A 188 -17.90 1.12 -34.54
N GLN A 189 -17.15 2.16 -34.22
CA GLN A 189 -17.56 3.57 -34.46
C GLN A 189 -17.01 4.15 -35.78
N SER A 190 -16.21 3.39 -36.50
CA SER A 190 -15.61 3.83 -37.78
C SER A 190 -16.27 3.20 -39.02
N ARG A 191 -17.62 3.03 -38.99
CA ARG A 191 -18.42 2.71 -40.19
C ARG A 191 -19.61 3.66 -40.30
#